data_90d3502ff1d9e1f8fe96417a86379634
#
_entry.id   90d3502ff1d9e1f8fe96417a86379634
#
_cell.length_a   1.000
_cell.length_b   1.000
_cell.length_c   1.000
_cell.angle_alpha   90.00
_cell.angle_beta   90.00
_cell.angle_gamma   90.00
#
_symmetry.space_group_name_H-M   'P 1'
#
loop_
_entity.id
_entity.type
_entity.pdbx_description
1 polymer ?
#
loop_
_entity_poly.entity_id
_entity_poly.type
_entity_poly.pdbx_seq_one_letter_code
_entity_poly.pdbx_strand_id
1 'polypeptide(L)'
;MHNPLEHTQACEDRDFVEWHKGCPWCAVWVLRVDTPQLVQHVHQARDCLMPWVLPRYERQPHITVAYRGLMDVDAKYPHAEFGAQNLQADVRALQQAVVMPFAVKVNGCDSFTTVPYLAVAGQASLETLHQTLAPASPYPNWRYVPHVTLGHYGCEVPMAEVMKTVQDCFATRVLCVPIDALWLARYRTHDISGALYWEGRFDLHTQQYHPQPDALFVI
;
A
#
# COMPACT_ATOMS: atom_id res chain seq x y z
N MET A 1 -25.78 1.52 -10.62
CA MET A 1 -25.51 0.08 -10.67
C MET A 1 -24.13 -0.05 -11.30
N HIS A 2 -23.08 -0.36 -10.52
CA HIS A 2 -21.79 -0.72 -11.07
C HIS A 2 -21.97 -2.07 -11.74
N ASN A 3 -21.67 -2.13 -13.04
CA ASN A 3 -21.48 -3.39 -13.71
C ASN A 3 -20.37 -4.13 -12.94
N PRO A 4 -20.57 -5.38 -12.51
CA PRO A 4 -19.49 -6.15 -11.92
C PRO A 4 -18.38 -6.19 -12.98
N LEU A 5 -17.14 -5.96 -12.56
CA LEU A 5 -15.97 -6.00 -13.40
C LEU A 5 -15.92 -7.38 -14.07
N GLU A 6 -16.09 -7.43 -15.39
CA GLU A 6 -16.22 -8.71 -16.09
C GLU A 6 -14.86 -9.42 -16.21
N HIS A 7 -13.77 -8.64 -16.33
CA HIS A 7 -12.40 -9.17 -16.53
C HIS A 7 -11.36 -8.39 -15.73
N THR A 8 -10.25 -9.04 -15.47
CA THR A 8 -9.03 -8.38 -15.00
C THR A 8 -8.41 -7.56 -16.13
N GLN A 9 -7.54 -6.62 -15.77
CA GLN A 9 -6.78 -5.80 -16.70
C GLN A 9 -5.29 -6.12 -16.53
N ALA A 10 -4.63 -6.53 -17.61
CA ALA A 10 -3.20 -6.78 -17.60
C ALA A 10 -2.40 -5.51 -17.26
N CYS A 11 -1.45 -5.66 -16.37
CA CYS A 11 -0.45 -4.65 -16.03
C CYS A 11 0.87 -4.96 -16.73
N GLU A 12 1.67 -3.95 -16.94
CA GLU A 12 3.03 -4.08 -17.46
C GLU A 12 4.04 -3.95 -16.31
N ASP A 13 5.06 -4.81 -16.29
CA ASP A 13 6.22 -4.68 -15.40
C ASP A 13 7.35 -3.97 -16.17
N ARG A 14 7.25 -2.66 -16.28
CA ARG A 14 8.21 -1.81 -16.99
C ARG A 14 8.51 -0.52 -16.24
N ASP A 15 9.53 0.18 -16.71
CA ASP A 15 9.81 1.54 -16.31
C ASP A 15 8.80 2.51 -16.96
N PHE A 16 8.04 3.23 -16.13
CA PHE A 16 7.04 4.22 -16.54
C PHE A 16 7.64 5.63 -16.51
N VAL A 17 8.61 5.88 -17.39
CA VAL A 17 9.33 7.17 -17.47
C VAL A 17 8.38 8.35 -17.68
N GLU A 18 7.28 8.14 -18.40
CA GLU A 18 6.23 9.14 -18.65
C GLU A 18 5.53 9.59 -17.35
N TRP A 19 5.48 8.73 -16.33
CA TRP A 19 4.94 9.04 -15.02
C TRP A 19 5.97 9.75 -14.13
N HIS A 20 7.11 9.10 -13.88
CA HIS A 20 8.06 9.61 -12.88
C HIS A 20 9.04 10.66 -13.43
N LYS A 21 9.17 10.82 -14.76
CA LYS A 21 9.96 11.87 -15.43
C LYS A 21 11.41 11.96 -14.90
N GLY A 22 11.99 10.82 -14.59
CA GLY A 22 13.36 10.71 -14.04
C GLY A 22 13.46 10.85 -12.51
N CYS A 23 12.37 11.19 -11.80
CA CYS A 23 12.38 11.22 -10.34
C CYS A 23 12.57 9.80 -9.79
N PRO A 24 13.59 9.50 -8.96
CA PRO A 24 13.97 8.13 -8.63
C PRO A 24 13.11 7.47 -7.57
N TRP A 25 12.34 8.24 -6.80
CA TRP A 25 11.63 7.75 -5.63
C TRP A 25 10.18 8.24 -5.57
N CYS A 26 9.32 7.39 -5.00
CA CYS A 26 7.96 7.73 -4.65
C CYS A 26 7.70 7.40 -3.18
N ALA A 27 7.03 8.30 -2.46
CA ALA A 27 6.73 8.18 -1.04
C ALA A 27 5.32 7.67 -0.78
N VAL A 28 5.19 6.80 0.22
CA VAL A 28 3.91 6.27 0.71
C VAL A 28 3.93 6.11 2.23
N TRP A 29 2.83 6.43 2.90
CA TRP A 29 2.59 6.02 4.28
C TRP A 29 1.90 4.67 4.31
N VAL A 30 2.44 3.73 5.09
CA VAL A 30 1.95 2.35 5.14
C VAL A 30 1.89 1.81 6.58
N LEU A 31 1.00 0.84 6.82
CA LEU A 31 1.10 -0.06 7.96
C LEU A 31 1.90 -1.29 7.54
N ARG A 32 2.94 -1.63 8.29
CA ARG A 32 3.67 -2.88 8.10
C ARG A 32 2.86 -4.01 8.71
N VAL A 33 2.57 -5.01 7.90
CA VAL A 33 1.82 -6.20 8.34
C VAL A 33 2.57 -7.50 8.01
N ASP A 34 3.89 -7.39 7.87
CA ASP A 34 4.83 -8.46 7.49
C ASP A 34 5.13 -9.45 8.63
N THR A 35 4.11 -9.80 9.43
CA THR A 35 4.23 -10.88 10.40
C THR A 35 4.46 -12.21 9.69
N PRO A 36 5.22 -13.16 10.27
CA PRO A 36 5.50 -14.45 9.64
C PRO A 36 4.24 -15.18 9.16
N GLN A 37 3.16 -15.10 9.94
CA GLN A 37 1.88 -15.73 9.60
C GLN A 37 1.22 -15.07 8.38
N LEU A 38 1.25 -13.73 8.30
CA LEU A 38 0.66 -13.03 7.16
C LEU A 38 1.54 -13.18 5.91
N VAL A 39 2.85 -13.15 6.04
CA VAL A 39 3.79 -13.42 4.94
C VAL A 39 3.51 -14.80 4.34
N GLN A 40 3.39 -15.85 5.17
CA GLN A 40 3.03 -17.18 4.71
C GLN A 40 1.67 -17.19 4.00
N HIS A 41 0.69 -16.48 4.53
CA HIS A 41 -0.64 -16.39 3.93
C HIS A 41 -0.63 -15.67 2.57
N VAL A 42 0.14 -14.58 2.45
CA VAL A 42 0.36 -13.88 1.18
C VAL A 42 1.01 -14.80 0.15
N HIS A 43 2.03 -15.58 0.52
CA HIS A 43 2.67 -16.53 -0.39
C HIS A 43 1.68 -17.59 -0.89
N GLN A 44 0.92 -18.22 0.01
CA GLN A 44 -0.11 -19.20 -0.35
C GLN A 44 -1.16 -18.58 -1.30
N ALA A 45 -1.58 -17.33 -1.02
CA ALA A 45 -2.50 -16.60 -1.87
C ALA A 45 -1.94 -16.39 -3.28
N ARG A 46 -0.69 -15.98 -3.36
CA ARG A 46 -0.01 -15.76 -4.65
C ARG A 46 0.15 -17.04 -5.44
N ASP A 47 0.49 -18.15 -4.77
CA ASP A 47 0.64 -19.46 -5.44
C ASP A 47 -0.65 -19.88 -6.16
N CYS A 48 -1.82 -19.61 -5.56
CA CYS A 48 -3.11 -19.87 -6.21
C CYS A 48 -3.37 -18.97 -7.43
N LEU A 49 -2.79 -17.76 -7.43
CA LEU A 49 -2.99 -16.75 -8.47
C LEU A 49 -1.86 -16.72 -9.50
N MET A 50 -0.81 -17.53 -9.34
CA MET A 50 0.38 -17.53 -10.21
C MET A 50 0.09 -17.61 -11.73
N PRO A 51 -0.94 -18.32 -12.22
CA PRO A 51 -1.23 -18.33 -13.64
C PRO A 51 -1.61 -16.94 -14.20
N TRP A 52 -2.04 -16.02 -13.36
CA TRP A 52 -2.64 -14.75 -13.79
C TRP A 52 -1.88 -13.50 -13.36
N VAL A 53 -1.06 -13.61 -12.31
CA VAL A 53 -0.29 -12.47 -11.80
C VAL A 53 1.10 -12.43 -12.43
N LEU A 54 1.67 -11.24 -12.50
CA LEU A 54 3.06 -11.05 -12.88
C LEU A 54 3.98 -11.86 -11.96
N PRO A 55 5.02 -12.51 -12.49
CA PRO A 55 5.88 -13.43 -11.72
C PRO A 55 6.66 -12.72 -10.60
N ARG A 56 6.98 -11.43 -10.81
CA ARG A 56 7.75 -10.63 -9.88
C ARG A 56 6.87 -9.66 -9.11
N TYR A 57 6.94 -9.73 -7.78
CA TYR A 57 6.38 -8.75 -6.86
C TYR A 57 7.13 -8.87 -5.52
N GLU A 58 8.02 -7.94 -5.24
CA GLU A 58 8.98 -8.00 -4.14
C GLU A 58 8.58 -7.14 -2.93
N ARG A 59 7.47 -6.41 -3.03
CA ARG A 59 7.00 -5.57 -1.93
C ARG A 59 6.64 -6.41 -0.71
N GLN A 60 7.14 -5.97 0.43
CA GLN A 60 6.78 -6.54 1.72
C GLN A 60 5.27 -6.33 1.97
N PRO A 61 4.57 -7.27 2.64
CA PRO A 61 3.17 -7.12 3.00
C PRO A 61 2.92 -5.84 3.79
N HIS A 62 2.07 -4.98 3.25
CA HIS A 62 1.73 -3.68 3.83
C HIS A 62 0.30 -3.27 3.46
N ILE A 63 -0.24 -2.33 4.22
CA ILE A 63 -1.48 -1.65 3.89
C ILE A 63 -1.12 -0.20 3.59
N THR A 64 -1.34 0.25 2.35
CA THR A 64 -1.13 1.66 2.00
C THR A 64 -2.17 2.52 2.71
N VAL A 65 -1.72 3.48 3.48
CA VAL A 65 -2.56 4.47 4.17
C VAL A 65 -2.72 5.71 3.31
N ALA A 66 -1.60 6.23 2.77
CA ALA A 66 -1.62 7.41 1.91
C ALA A 66 -0.48 7.38 0.90
N TYR A 67 -0.80 7.57 -0.37
CA TYR A 67 0.15 7.87 -1.42
C TYR A 67 0.57 9.32 -1.31
N ARG A 68 1.90 9.60 -1.32
CA ARG A 68 2.42 10.95 -1.14
C ARG A 68 3.09 11.53 -2.40
N GLY A 69 3.23 10.71 -3.44
CA GLY A 69 3.75 11.15 -4.73
C GLY A 69 5.26 11.04 -4.89
N LEU A 70 5.73 11.59 -5.98
CA LEU A 70 7.15 11.60 -6.33
C LEU A 70 7.96 12.40 -5.31
N MET A 71 9.11 11.86 -4.91
CA MET A 71 9.91 12.32 -3.79
C MET A 71 11.19 12.97 -4.28
N ASP A 72 11.40 14.22 -3.93
CA ASP A 72 12.60 14.97 -4.29
C ASP A 72 13.36 15.44 -3.06
N VAL A 73 14.60 14.97 -2.94
CA VAL A 73 15.49 15.29 -1.82
C VAL A 73 16.26 16.60 -2.07
N ASP A 74 16.62 16.85 -3.34
CA ASP A 74 17.58 17.89 -3.73
C ASP A 74 16.93 19.07 -4.49
N ALA A 75 15.60 19.12 -4.55
CA ALA A 75 14.83 20.10 -5.32
C ALA A 75 15.20 20.12 -6.82
N LYS A 76 15.52 18.96 -7.38
CA LYS A 76 15.90 18.80 -8.79
C LYS A 76 14.72 18.54 -9.72
N TYR A 77 13.61 18.05 -9.18
CA TYR A 77 12.46 17.61 -9.96
C TYR A 77 11.25 18.52 -9.70
N PRO A 78 10.94 19.47 -10.60
CA PRO A 78 9.91 20.49 -10.37
C PRO A 78 8.49 19.93 -10.27
N HIS A 79 8.31 18.64 -10.62
CA HIS A 79 7.03 17.93 -10.53
C HIS A 79 6.99 16.92 -9.36
N ALA A 80 8.02 16.92 -8.51
CA ALA A 80 7.97 16.15 -7.28
C ALA A 80 6.99 16.80 -6.28
N GLU A 81 6.26 15.95 -5.59
CA GLU A 81 5.14 16.34 -4.73
C GLU A 81 5.48 16.24 -3.24
N PHE A 82 6.52 15.48 -2.89
CA PHE A 82 6.88 15.16 -1.53
C PHE A 82 8.33 15.50 -1.19
N GLY A 83 8.51 16.30 -0.16
CA GLY A 83 9.79 16.73 0.37
C GLY A 83 9.78 16.86 1.89
N ALA A 84 10.87 17.35 2.49
CA ALA A 84 11.02 17.47 3.95
C ALA A 84 9.90 18.30 4.61
N GLN A 85 9.44 19.37 3.95
CA GLN A 85 8.34 20.21 4.47
C GLN A 85 7.01 19.45 4.51
N ASN A 86 6.74 18.61 3.51
CA ASN A 86 5.56 17.76 3.48
C ASN A 86 5.61 16.71 4.60
N LEU A 87 6.78 16.09 4.82
CA LEU A 87 6.99 15.16 5.92
C LEU A 87 6.74 15.83 7.28
N GLN A 88 7.27 17.04 7.51
CA GLN A 88 7.02 17.81 8.73
C GLN A 88 5.53 18.12 8.92
N ALA A 89 4.82 18.45 7.83
CA ALA A 89 3.38 18.71 7.88
C ALA A 89 2.60 17.43 8.23
N ASP A 90 2.96 16.29 7.60
CA ASP A 90 2.35 14.99 7.88
C ASP A 90 2.54 14.59 9.34
N VAL A 91 3.77 14.71 9.87
CA VAL A 91 4.06 14.39 11.28
C VAL A 91 3.25 15.25 12.24
N ARG A 92 3.14 16.55 11.98
CA ARG A 92 2.29 17.45 12.80
C ARG A 92 0.81 17.06 12.74
N ALA A 93 0.32 16.70 11.55
CA ALA A 93 -1.07 16.26 11.38
C ALA A 93 -1.35 14.95 12.15
N LEU A 94 -0.42 13.98 12.08
CA LEU A 94 -0.50 12.73 12.85
C LEU A 94 -0.49 12.98 14.36
N GLN A 95 0.37 13.88 14.86
CA GLN A 95 0.43 14.28 16.27
C GLN A 95 -0.89 14.91 16.73
N GLN A 96 -1.57 15.66 15.87
CA GLN A 96 -2.88 16.26 16.18
C GLN A 96 -4.02 15.24 16.16
N ALA A 97 -3.94 14.24 15.29
CA ALA A 97 -4.95 13.19 15.19
C ALA A 97 -4.94 12.22 16.37
N VAL A 98 -3.81 12.05 17.05
CA VAL A 98 -3.62 11.24 18.27
C VAL A 98 -4.20 9.83 18.13
N VAL A 99 -3.86 9.12 17.05
CA VAL A 99 -4.29 7.73 16.88
C VAL A 99 -3.45 6.82 17.78
N MET A 100 -4.12 6.06 18.63
CA MET A 100 -3.49 5.08 19.54
C MET A 100 -3.23 3.75 18.81
N PRO A 101 -2.32 2.89 19.35
CA PRO A 101 -2.12 1.54 18.83
C PRO A 101 -3.43 0.77 18.71
N PHE A 102 -3.55 -0.03 17.66
CA PHE A 102 -4.75 -0.79 17.34
C PHE A 102 -4.39 -2.12 16.66
N ALA A 103 -5.38 -2.89 16.25
CA ALA A 103 -5.13 -4.09 15.46
C ALA A 103 -5.98 -4.05 14.18
N VAL A 104 -5.44 -4.52 13.06
CA VAL A 104 -6.19 -4.73 11.83
C VAL A 104 -6.56 -6.20 11.68
N LYS A 105 -7.71 -6.46 11.07
CA LYS A 105 -8.16 -7.81 10.72
C LYS A 105 -8.03 -7.98 9.21
N VAL A 106 -7.18 -8.91 8.81
CA VAL A 106 -7.04 -9.34 7.41
C VAL A 106 -7.89 -10.59 7.23
N ASN A 107 -8.88 -10.53 6.34
CA ASN A 107 -9.86 -11.59 6.17
C ASN A 107 -10.32 -11.69 4.72
N GLY A 108 -10.18 -12.88 4.17
CA GLY A 108 -10.61 -13.15 2.80
C GLY A 108 -9.72 -12.50 1.74
N CYS A 109 -10.11 -12.69 0.51
CA CYS A 109 -9.44 -12.15 -0.66
C CYS A 109 -10.50 -11.53 -1.58
N ASP A 110 -10.12 -10.45 -2.26
CA ASP A 110 -10.97 -9.74 -3.19
C ASP A 110 -10.09 -9.16 -4.31
N SER A 111 -10.66 -8.47 -5.28
CA SER A 111 -9.92 -7.99 -6.42
C SER A 111 -10.40 -6.63 -6.92
N PHE A 112 -9.42 -5.78 -7.26
CA PHE A 112 -9.61 -4.72 -8.25
C PHE A 112 -9.38 -5.29 -9.66
N THR A 113 -9.63 -4.51 -10.69
CA THR A 113 -9.35 -4.94 -12.07
C THR A 113 -7.88 -5.28 -12.32
N THR A 114 -6.97 -4.57 -11.66
CA THR A 114 -5.51 -4.66 -11.90
C THR A 114 -4.76 -5.43 -10.81
N VAL A 115 -5.39 -5.64 -9.63
CA VAL A 115 -4.70 -6.08 -8.42
C VAL A 115 -5.58 -7.01 -7.59
N PRO A 116 -5.21 -8.28 -7.39
CA PRO A 116 -5.79 -9.13 -6.35
C PRO A 116 -5.23 -8.75 -5.00
N TYR A 117 -6.02 -8.84 -3.94
CA TYR A 117 -5.60 -8.42 -2.61
C TYR A 117 -6.26 -9.22 -1.48
N LEU A 118 -5.58 -9.25 -0.31
CA LEU A 118 -6.25 -9.65 0.92
C LEU A 118 -7.05 -8.47 1.47
N ALA A 119 -8.31 -8.71 1.77
CA ALA A 119 -9.21 -7.71 2.31
C ALA A 119 -8.85 -7.38 3.76
N VAL A 120 -8.91 -6.11 4.11
CA VAL A 120 -8.72 -5.61 5.47
C VAL A 120 -10.04 -5.02 5.96
N ALA A 121 -10.51 -5.49 7.11
CA ALA A 121 -11.74 -4.97 7.69
C ALA A 121 -11.59 -3.48 8.02
N GLY A 122 -12.58 -2.69 7.63
CA GLY A 122 -12.65 -1.26 7.94
C GLY A 122 -12.58 -1.03 9.45
N GLN A 123 -11.85 0.02 9.86
CA GLN A 123 -11.60 0.35 11.25
C GLN A 123 -11.40 1.87 11.41
N ALA A 124 -12.02 2.45 12.43
CA ALA A 124 -11.99 3.89 12.67
C ALA A 124 -10.57 4.48 12.74
N SER A 125 -9.63 3.82 13.43
CA SER A 125 -8.23 4.28 13.52
C SER A 125 -7.55 4.34 12.15
N LEU A 126 -7.77 3.33 11.30
CA LEU A 126 -7.19 3.29 9.95
C LEU A 126 -7.82 4.36 9.05
N GLU A 127 -9.12 4.55 9.13
CA GLU A 127 -9.83 5.62 8.42
C GLU A 127 -9.36 7.01 8.86
N THR A 128 -9.16 7.23 10.17
CA THR A 128 -8.60 8.47 10.70
C THR A 128 -7.20 8.74 10.15
N LEU A 129 -6.30 7.75 10.17
CA LEU A 129 -4.96 7.88 9.60
C LEU A 129 -5.02 8.23 8.10
N HIS A 130 -5.87 7.54 7.34
CA HIS A 130 -6.06 7.83 5.93
C HIS A 130 -6.56 9.26 5.70
N GLN A 131 -7.62 9.67 6.39
CA GLN A 131 -8.19 11.02 6.26
C GLN A 131 -7.22 12.13 6.67
N THR A 132 -6.34 11.85 7.66
CA THR A 132 -5.32 12.79 8.12
C THR A 132 -4.24 13.04 7.07
N LEU A 133 -3.85 12.02 6.30
CA LEU A 133 -2.69 12.06 5.41
C LEU A 133 -3.05 12.15 3.92
N ALA A 134 -4.18 11.59 3.52
CA ALA A 134 -4.56 11.59 2.12
C ALA A 134 -5.16 12.93 1.71
N PRO A 135 -4.74 13.52 0.59
CA PRO A 135 -5.43 14.65 0.02
C PRO A 135 -6.85 14.26 -0.37
N ALA A 136 -7.76 15.24 -0.38
CA ALA A 136 -9.12 15.00 -0.84
C ALA A 136 -9.08 14.39 -2.25
N SER A 137 -9.76 13.26 -2.44
CA SER A 137 -9.81 12.62 -3.75
C SER A 137 -10.53 13.53 -4.75
N PRO A 138 -9.98 13.74 -5.96
CA PRO A 138 -10.66 14.48 -7.02
C PRO A 138 -11.87 13.71 -7.57
N TYR A 139 -12.03 12.44 -7.22
CA TYR A 139 -13.11 11.59 -7.69
C TYR A 139 -14.24 11.52 -6.66
N PRO A 140 -15.45 11.99 -6.96
CA PRO A 140 -16.53 12.15 -5.97
C PRO A 140 -17.02 10.83 -5.37
N ASN A 141 -16.80 9.69 -6.03
CA ASN A 141 -17.23 8.37 -5.56
C ASN A 141 -16.05 7.49 -5.10
N TRP A 142 -14.86 8.05 -4.99
CA TRP A 142 -13.70 7.30 -4.53
C TRP A 142 -13.84 6.96 -3.05
N ARG A 143 -13.60 5.71 -2.72
CA ARG A 143 -13.57 5.23 -1.34
C ARG A 143 -12.25 4.57 -1.06
N TYR A 144 -11.71 4.85 0.11
CA TYR A 144 -10.55 4.13 0.61
C TYR A 144 -10.91 2.67 0.89
N VAL A 145 -10.20 1.75 0.26
CA VAL A 145 -10.33 0.30 0.48
C VAL A 145 -8.99 -0.19 1.03
N PRO A 146 -8.87 -0.40 2.35
CA PRO A 146 -7.64 -0.92 2.93
C PRO A 146 -7.43 -2.37 2.49
N HIS A 147 -6.22 -2.68 2.02
CA HIS A 147 -5.90 -3.99 1.47
C HIS A 147 -4.41 -4.32 1.55
N VAL A 148 -4.08 -5.60 1.45
CA VAL A 148 -2.71 -6.10 1.26
C VAL A 148 -2.61 -6.65 -0.16
N THR A 149 -1.85 -5.98 -1.02
CA THR A 149 -1.67 -6.36 -2.42
C THR A 149 -0.96 -7.72 -2.54
N LEU A 150 -1.49 -8.58 -3.39
CA LEU A 150 -0.91 -9.89 -3.71
C LEU A 150 -0.01 -9.88 -4.96
N GLY A 151 -0.12 -8.88 -5.81
CA GLY A 151 0.59 -8.73 -7.07
C GLY A 151 -0.22 -7.92 -8.06
N HIS A 152 0.24 -7.85 -9.29
CA HIS A 152 -0.47 -7.23 -10.41
C HIS A 152 -0.86 -8.31 -11.42
N TYR A 153 -2.03 -8.21 -12.05
CA TYR A 153 -2.39 -9.14 -13.12
C TYR A 153 -1.49 -8.94 -14.33
N GLY A 154 -1.01 -10.05 -14.91
CA GLY A 154 -0.24 -10.08 -16.15
C GLY A 154 -1.06 -10.42 -17.37
N CYS A 155 -2.35 -10.73 -17.21
CA CYS A 155 -3.25 -11.10 -18.30
C CYS A 155 -4.70 -10.71 -17.98
N GLU A 156 -5.53 -10.76 -19.03
CA GLU A 156 -6.97 -10.58 -18.93
C GLU A 156 -7.63 -11.93 -18.64
N VAL A 157 -8.40 -12.03 -17.57
CA VAL A 157 -9.10 -13.24 -17.11
C VAL A 157 -10.50 -12.85 -16.65
N PRO A 158 -11.55 -13.69 -16.86
CA PRO A 158 -12.86 -13.45 -16.27
C PRO A 158 -12.77 -13.31 -14.75
N MET A 159 -13.27 -12.21 -14.20
CA MET A 159 -13.24 -11.95 -12.77
C MET A 159 -13.92 -13.05 -11.95
N ALA A 160 -14.97 -13.65 -12.49
CA ALA A 160 -15.66 -14.77 -11.85
C ALA A 160 -14.75 -16.00 -11.66
N GLU A 161 -13.82 -16.25 -12.60
CA GLU A 161 -12.83 -17.34 -12.48
C GLU A 161 -11.81 -17.05 -11.39
N VAL A 162 -11.30 -15.81 -11.34
CA VAL A 162 -10.41 -15.36 -10.28
C VAL A 162 -11.06 -15.52 -8.91
N MET A 163 -12.28 -15.00 -8.74
CA MET A 163 -13.00 -15.04 -7.47
C MET A 163 -13.31 -16.47 -7.03
N LYS A 164 -13.64 -17.36 -7.96
CA LYS A 164 -13.82 -18.79 -7.67
C LYS A 164 -12.54 -19.41 -7.15
N THR A 165 -11.41 -19.21 -7.83
CA THR A 165 -10.11 -19.75 -7.43
C THR A 165 -9.71 -19.24 -6.05
N VAL A 166 -9.90 -17.96 -5.80
CA VAL A 166 -9.64 -17.34 -4.50
C VAL A 166 -10.50 -17.99 -3.40
N GLN A 167 -11.79 -18.20 -3.63
CA GLN A 167 -12.69 -18.84 -2.67
C GLN A 167 -12.30 -20.30 -2.41
N ASP A 168 -11.88 -21.03 -3.44
CA ASP A 168 -11.48 -22.43 -3.33
C ASP A 168 -10.12 -22.59 -2.59
N CYS A 169 -9.20 -21.63 -2.75
CA CYS A 169 -7.86 -21.66 -2.14
C CYS A 169 -7.84 -21.13 -0.70
N PHE A 170 -8.76 -20.25 -0.33
CA PHE A 170 -8.72 -19.58 0.97
C PHE A 170 -9.82 -20.07 1.89
N ALA A 171 -9.45 -20.89 2.89
CA ALA A 171 -10.25 -21.00 4.09
C ALA A 171 -10.33 -19.59 4.74
N THR A 172 -11.52 -19.22 5.19
CA THR A 172 -11.84 -17.93 5.85
C THR A 172 -11.09 -17.76 7.18
N ARG A 173 -9.75 -17.69 7.11
CA ARG A 173 -8.91 -17.44 8.28
C ARG A 173 -8.76 -15.94 8.47
N VAL A 174 -9.26 -15.45 9.59
CA VAL A 174 -9.04 -14.07 10.02
C VAL A 174 -7.69 -13.99 10.72
N LEU A 175 -6.79 -13.14 10.22
CA LEU A 175 -5.52 -12.81 10.85
C LEU A 175 -5.65 -11.45 11.52
N CYS A 176 -5.30 -11.37 12.80
CA CYS A 176 -5.29 -10.12 13.55
C CYS A 176 -3.84 -9.65 13.69
N VAL A 177 -3.54 -8.46 13.17
CA VAL A 177 -2.18 -7.90 13.16
C VAL A 177 -2.17 -6.65 14.02
N PRO A 178 -1.37 -6.62 15.11
CA PRO A 178 -1.20 -5.43 15.94
C PRO A 178 -0.44 -4.34 15.16
N ILE A 179 -0.87 -3.11 15.34
CA ILE A 179 -0.29 -1.91 14.72
C ILE A 179 0.13 -0.96 15.84
N ASP A 180 1.41 -0.76 15.99
CA ASP A 180 2.03 0.15 16.96
C ASP A 180 2.71 1.36 16.28
N ALA A 181 2.82 1.33 14.97
CA ALA A 181 3.45 2.38 14.20
C ALA A 181 2.90 2.51 12.77
N LEU A 182 2.97 3.72 12.26
CA LEU A 182 2.81 4.04 10.85
C LEU A 182 4.20 4.27 10.25
N TRP A 183 4.45 3.72 9.07
CA TRP A 183 5.75 3.79 8.42
C TRP A 183 5.70 4.66 7.18
N LEU A 184 6.62 5.62 7.08
CA LEU A 184 6.94 6.24 5.80
C LEU A 184 7.88 5.31 5.04
N ALA A 185 7.49 4.95 3.84
CA ALA A 185 8.28 4.13 2.93
C ALA A 185 8.49 4.85 1.60
N ARG A 186 9.56 4.50 0.91
CA ARG A 186 9.79 4.86 -0.48
C ARG A 186 9.96 3.62 -1.34
N TYR A 187 9.71 3.75 -2.62
CA TYR A 187 10.04 2.73 -3.60
C TYR A 187 10.63 3.35 -4.86
N ARG A 188 11.38 2.56 -5.59
CA ARG A 188 11.98 3.01 -6.85
C ARG A 188 10.92 3.16 -7.92
N THR A 189 10.88 4.31 -8.56
CA THR A 189 9.85 4.63 -9.57
C THR A 189 10.02 3.85 -10.87
N HIS A 190 11.25 3.47 -11.21
CA HIS A 190 11.55 2.62 -12.36
C HIS A 190 11.26 1.12 -12.10
N ASP A 191 10.91 0.77 -10.86
CA ASP A 191 10.64 -0.61 -10.44
C ASP A 191 9.41 -0.66 -9.52
N ILE A 192 8.23 -0.60 -10.13
CA ILE A 192 6.96 -0.58 -9.40
C ILE A 192 6.64 -1.87 -8.64
N SER A 193 7.28 -2.98 -9.01
CA SER A 193 7.14 -4.29 -8.35
C SER A 193 8.22 -4.54 -7.29
N GLY A 194 9.21 -3.66 -7.18
CA GLY A 194 10.34 -3.76 -6.27
C GLY A 194 10.01 -3.50 -4.82
N ALA A 195 10.96 -3.78 -3.94
CA ALA A 195 10.83 -3.68 -2.50
C ALA A 195 10.55 -2.24 -2.01
N LEU A 196 9.95 -2.14 -0.84
CA LEU A 196 9.83 -0.90 -0.08
C LEU A 196 11.11 -0.66 0.74
N TYR A 197 11.55 0.58 0.79
CA TYR A 197 12.62 1.09 1.64
C TYR A 197 12.02 1.97 2.72
N TRP A 198 12.43 1.75 3.96
CA TRP A 198 11.84 2.43 5.11
C TRP A 198 12.54 3.78 5.34
N GLU A 199 11.79 4.88 5.30
CA GLU A 199 12.27 6.23 5.59
C GLU A 199 12.23 6.54 7.08
N GLY A 200 11.15 6.12 7.73
CA GLY A 200 10.96 6.38 9.15
C GLY A 200 9.69 5.77 9.70
N ARG A 201 9.57 5.86 11.01
CA ARG A 201 8.48 5.29 11.77
C ARG A 201 7.83 6.37 12.63
N PHE A 202 6.52 6.54 12.51
CA PHE A 202 5.73 7.31 13.47
C PHE A 202 5.16 6.35 14.52
N ASP A 203 5.63 6.45 15.73
CA ASP A 203 5.25 5.60 16.86
C ASP A 203 3.91 6.04 17.43
N LEU A 204 2.91 5.12 17.45
CA LEU A 204 1.57 5.43 17.93
C LEU A 204 1.44 5.49 19.46
N HIS A 205 2.43 4.98 20.22
CA HIS A 205 2.45 5.15 21.67
C HIS A 205 2.98 6.51 22.08
N THR A 206 4.10 6.93 21.47
CA THR A 206 4.79 8.16 21.84
C THR A 206 4.39 9.37 21.01
N GLN A 207 3.68 9.15 19.88
CA GLN A 207 3.32 10.18 18.91
C GLN A 207 4.55 10.91 18.35
N GLN A 208 5.67 10.19 18.18
CA GLN A 208 6.92 10.73 17.68
C GLN A 208 7.35 10.03 16.39
N TYR A 209 7.95 10.81 15.49
CA TYR A 209 8.57 10.30 14.28
C TYR A 209 10.05 9.99 14.53
N HIS A 210 10.50 8.82 14.08
CA HIS A 210 11.87 8.36 14.17
C HIS A 210 12.37 8.03 12.76
N PRO A 211 13.30 8.81 12.20
CA PRO A 211 13.88 8.49 10.89
C PRO A 211 14.72 7.21 10.96
N GLN A 212 14.80 6.47 9.86
CA GLN A 212 15.72 5.35 9.73
C GLN A 212 17.15 5.87 9.45
N PRO A 213 18.20 5.07 9.72
CA PRO A 213 19.59 5.49 9.52
C PRO A 213 19.92 5.88 8.07
N ASP A 214 19.23 5.28 7.10
CA ASP A 214 19.37 5.53 5.65
C ASP A 214 18.24 6.39 5.07
N ALA A 215 17.51 7.10 5.93
CA ALA A 215 16.46 8.01 5.51
C ALA A 215 17.03 9.15 4.65
N LEU A 216 16.28 9.50 3.60
CA LEU A 216 16.62 10.63 2.74
C LEU A 216 16.25 11.97 3.36
N PHE A 217 15.26 11.97 4.26
CA PHE A 217 14.85 13.14 5.03
C PHE A 217 15.05 12.95 6.52
N VAL A 218 15.75 13.90 7.12
CA VAL A 218 15.87 14.00 8.59
C VAL A 218 15.14 15.27 9.03
N ILE A 219 14.12 15.12 9.90
CA ILE A 219 13.31 16.23 10.44
C ILE A 219 13.35 16.24 11.96
#